data_194404f4bec72c43c4b4486fae8d9054
#
_entry.id   194404f4bec72c43c4b4486fae8d9054
#
_cell.length_a   1.000
_cell.length_b   1.000
_cell.length_c   1.000
_cell.angle_alpha   90.00
_cell.angle_beta   90.00
_cell.angle_gamma   90.00
#
_symmetry.space_group_name_H-M   'P 1'
#
loop_
_entity.id
_entity.type
_entity.pdbx_description
1 polymer ?
#
loop_
_entity_poly.entity_id
_entity_poly.type
_entity_poly.pdbx_seq_one_letter_code
_entity_poly.pdbx_strand_id
1 'polypeptide(L)'
;MKTAKREIGDKGEEVCCKYLQNKGFSVLERNYLKPWGEIDIVAKKAEKLYFIEVKSVSHEASSAKGSRGTYRPEENVHPAKLKRLHRAIQTYLLDNKVPESVDWQIDVACVYLDFSTRKARVEIIENVIL
;
A
#
# COMPACT_ATOMS: atom_id res chain seq x y z
N MET A 1 -8.50 -1.99 -22.09
CA MET A 1 -7.11 -2.45 -22.03
C MET A 1 -6.37 -1.70 -20.92
N LYS A 2 -5.65 -2.41 -20.09
CA LYS A 2 -4.87 -1.79 -19.03
C LYS A 2 -3.58 -1.20 -19.57
N THR A 3 -3.18 -0.06 -19.01
CA THR A 3 -1.85 0.50 -19.30
C THR A 3 -0.80 -0.31 -18.56
N ALA A 4 0.46 -0.20 -18.98
CA ALA A 4 1.57 -0.86 -18.28
C ALA A 4 1.66 -0.40 -16.82
N LYS A 5 1.44 0.89 -16.58
CA LYS A 5 1.45 1.44 -15.23
C LYS A 5 0.37 0.80 -14.36
N ARG A 6 -0.81 0.60 -14.91
CA ARG A 6 -1.92 -0.02 -14.19
C ARG A 6 -1.63 -1.49 -13.86
N GLU A 7 -1.02 -2.19 -14.80
CA GLU A 7 -0.64 -3.58 -14.58
C GLU A 7 0.38 -3.71 -13.46
N ILE A 8 1.36 -2.81 -13.43
CA ILE A 8 2.36 -2.79 -12.36
C ILE A 8 1.69 -2.55 -11.01
N GLY A 9 0.76 -1.59 -10.96
CA GLY A 9 0.04 -1.29 -9.73
C GLY A 9 -0.80 -2.47 -9.26
N ASP A 10 -1.55 -3.09 -10.16
CA ASP A 10 -2.40 -4.24 -9.81
C ASP A 10 -1.55 -5.41 -9.32
N LYS A 11 -0.45 -5.67 -10.00
CA LYS A 11 0.44 -6.76 -9.60
C LYS A 11 1.08 -6.48 -8.25
N GLY A 12 1.48 -5.23 -8.01
CA GLY A 12 2.07 -4.85 -6.73
C GLY A 12 1.11 -5.03 -5.57
N GLU A 13 -0.17 -4.67 -5.76
CA GLU A 13 -1.17 -4.88 -4.73
C GLU A 13 -1.38 -6.36 -4.45
N GLU A 14 -1.42 -7.18 -5.49
CA GLU A 14 -1.57 -8.62 -5.35
C GLU A 14 -0.40 -9.22 -4.56
N VAL A 15 0.82 -8.83 -4.93
CA VAL A 15 2.03 -9.29 -4.24
C VAL A 15 1.99 -8.86 -2.78
N CYS A 16 1.61 -7.61 -2.52
CA CYS A 16 1.54 -7.09 -1.17
C CYS A 16 0.53 -7.87 -0.32
N CYS A 17 -0.63 -8.18 -0.88
CA CYS A 17 -1.64 -8.97 -0.16
C CYS A 17 -1.12 -10.34 0.23
N LYS A 18 -0.43 -11.01 -0.68
CA LYS A 18 0.15 -12.32 -0.39
C LYS A 18 1.23 -12.22 0.69
N TYR A 19 2.06 -11.18 0.59
CA TYR A 19 3.09 -10.93 1.59
C TYR A 19 2.47 -10.76 2.99
N LEU A 20 1.43 -9.95 3.08
CA LEU A 20 0.76 -9.69 4.35
C LEU A 20 0.12 -10.96 4.91
N GLN A 21 -0.55 -11.74 4.06
CA GLN A 21 -1.16 -12.99 4.48
C GLN A 21 -0.13 -13.96 5.02
N ASN A 22 1.04 -14.03 4.39
CA ASN A 22 2.13 -14.88 4.85
C ASN A 22 2.70 -14.41 6.19
N LYS A 23 2.52 -13.15 6.53
CA LYS A 23 2.96 -12.59 7.80
C LYS A 23 1.88 -12.63 8.87
N GLY A 24 0.75 -13.26 8.58
CA GLY A 24 -0.32 -13.43 9.56
C GLY A 24 -1.40 -12.36 9.54
N PHE A 25 -1.38 -11.49 8.55
CA PHE A 25 -2.43 -10.48 8.42
C PHE A 25 -3.65 -11.09 7.71
N SER A 26 -4.82 -10.58 8.07
CA SER A 26 -6.04 -10.84 7.32
C SER A 26 -6.29 -9.61 6.46
N VAL A 27 -6.40 -9.80 5.15
CA VAL A 27 -6.73 -8.70 4.24
C VAL A 27 -8.25 -8.56 4.25
N LEU A 28 -8.74 -7.44 4.77
CA LEU A 28 -10.16 -7.21 4.93
C LEU A 28 -10.78 -6.60 3.67
N GLU A 29 -10.04 -5.72 3.00
CA GLU A 29 -10.57 -5.05 1.84
C GLU A 29 -9.44 -4.56 0.95
N ARG A 30 -9.70 -4.48 -0.35
CA ARG A 30 -8.77 -3.92 -1.34
C ARG A 30 -9.51 -2.84 -2.10
N ASN A 31 -8.77 -1.78 -2.45
CA ASN A 31 -9.31 -0.71 -3.29
C ASN A 31 -10.61 -0.13 -2.72
N TYR A 32 -10.54 0.27 -1.45
CA TYR A 32 -11.65 0.96 -0.81
C TYR A 32 -11.72 2.38 -1.38
N LEU A 33 -12.66 2.59 -2.28
CA LEU A 33 -12.71 3.81 -3.09
C LEU A 33 -13.87 4.71 -2.70
N LYS A 34 -13.55 5.98 -2.46
CA LYS A 34 -14.53 7.04 -2.24
C LYS A 34 -14.18 8.22 -3.14
N PRO A 35 -15.14 9.11 -3.45
CA PRO A 35 -14.82 10.27 -4.30
C PRO A 35 -13.68 11.13 -3.75
N TRP A 36 -13.49 11.16 -2.45
CA TRP A 36 -12.48 12.01 -1.82
C TRP A 36 -11.18 11.29 -1.49
N GLY A 37 -11.08 9.99 -1.73
CA GLY A 37 -9.85 9.27 -1.47
C GLY A 37 -10.02 7.77 -1.53
N GLU A 38 -8.89 7.05 -1.49
CA GLU A 38 -8.92 5.60 -1.52
C GLU A 38 -7.89 5.00 -0.58
N ILE A 39 -8.12 3.74 -0.22
CA ILE A 39 -7.19 2.93 0.56
C ILE A 39 -6.89 1.69 -0.26
N ASP A 40 -5.61 1.45 -0.55
CA ASP A 40 -5.24 0.31 -1.39
C ASP A 40 -5.54 -1.01 -0.70
N ILE A 41 -5.16 -1.13 0.57
CA ILE A 41 -5.38 -2.36 1.35
C ILE A 41 -5.77 -1.99 2.77
N VAL A 42 -6.80 -2.66 3.28
CA VAL A 42 -7.14 -2.65 4.70
C VAL A 42 -6.85 -4.03 5.24
N ALA A 43 -6.00 -4.13 6.25
CA ALA A 43 -5.62 -5.40 6.84
C ALA A 43 -5.75 -5.37 8.36
N LYS A 44 -5.80 -6.54 8.95
CA LYS A 44 -5.94 -6.67 10.40
C LYS A 44 -4.97 -7.73 10.90
N LYS A 45 -4.36 -7.44 12.04
CA LYS A 45 -3.52 -8.41 12.74
C LYS A 45 -3.53 -8.09 14.23
N ALA A 46 -3.76 -9.10 15.06
CA ALA A 46 -3.74 -8.95 16.52
C ALA A 46 -4.63 -7.79 17.00
N GLU A 47 -5.86 -7.75 16.49
CA GLU A 47 -6.87 -6.75 16.89
C GLU A 47 -6.52 -5.31 16.50
N LYS A 48 -5.54 -5.13 15.61
CA LYS A 48 -5.15 -3.81 15.12
C LYS A 48 -5.41 -3.71 13.63
N LEU A 49 -5.84 -2.53 13.18
CA LEU A 49 -6.07 -2.27 11.75
C LEU A 49 -4.86 -1.60 11.13
N TYR A 50 -4.60 -1.95 9.87
CA TYR A 50 -3.49 -1.40 9.10
C TYR A 50 -4.06 -0.90 7.78
N PHE A 51 -3.86 0.39 7.52
CA PHE A 51 -4.28 1.00 6.26
C PHE A 51 -3.02 1.19 5.44
N ILE A 52 -2.96 0.51 4.31
CA ILE A 52 -1.71 0.36 3.57
C ILE A 52 -1.81 0.99 2.20
N GLU A 53 -0.91 1.92 1.94
CA GLU A 53 -0.73 2.51 0.63
C GLU A 53 0.36 1.71 -0.08
N VAL A 54 0.05 1.20 -1.28
CA VAL A 54 0.99 0.37 -2.03
C VAL A 54 1.65 1.21 -3.11
N LYS A 55 2.97 1.20 -3.11
CA LYS A 55 3.77 1.87 -4.11
C LYS A 55 4.58 0.82 -4.85
N SER A 56 4.32 0.68 -6.14
CA SER A 56 4.96 -0.39 -6.93
C SER A 56 5.91 0.21 -7.94
N VAL A 57 7.06 -0.43 -8.10
CA VAL A 57 8.02 -0.07 -9.13
C VAL A 57 8.49 -1.33 -9.84
N SER A 58 8.76 -1.20 -11.14
CA SER A 58 9.33 -2.30 -11.89
C SER A 58 10.84 -2.30 -11.73
N HIS A 59 11.43 -3.46 -11.91
CA HIS A 59 12.88 -3.61 -11.89
C HIS A 59 13.57 -2.61 -12.83
N GLU A 60 13.02 -2.42 -14.00
CA GLU A 60 13.62 -1.53 -15.00
C GLU A 60 13.68 -0.09 -14.48
N ALA A 61 12.62 0.41 -13.86
CA ALA A 61 12.62 1.75 -13.30
C ALA A 61 13.66 1.87 -12.17
N SER A 62 13.73 0.84 -11.33
CA SER A 62 14.68 0.80 -10.24
C SER A 62 16.13 0.75 -10.75
N SER A 63 16.36 -0.06 -11.77
CA SER A 63 17.68 -0.19 -12.39
C SER A 63 18.08 1.06 -13.17
N ALA A 64 17.12 1.68 -13.84
CA ALA A 64 17.39 2.86 -14.64
C ALA A 64 17.89 4.02 -13.79
N LYS A 65 17.55 4.06 -12.54
CA LYS A 65 18.09 5.07 -11.63
C LYS A 65 19.56 4.84 -11.34
N GLY A 66 20.04 3.65 -11.64
CA GLY A 66 21.46 3.33 -11.54
C GLY A 66 22.03 3.37 -10.15
N SER A 67 21.20 3.53 -9.17
CA SER A 67 21.68 3.71 -7.82
C SER A 67 20.67 3.16 -6.82
N ARG A 68 21.12 2.22 -6.07
CA ARG A 68 20.30 1.53 -5.11
C ARG A 68 19.83 2.43 -3.98
N GLY A 69 20.54 3.46 -3.69
CA GLY A 69 20.23 4.30 -2.56
C GLY A 69 19.46 5.56 -2.91
N THR A 70 19.24 5.83 -4.20
CA THR A 70 18.66 7.12 -4.60
C THR A 70 17.17 7.06 -4.89
N TYR A 71 16.64 5.92 -5.29
CA TYR A 71 15.21 5.82 -5.54
C TYR A 71 14.50 5.39 -4.29
N ARG A 72 13.60 6.24 -3.81
CA ARG A 72 12.83 5.98 -2.60
C ARG A 72 11.36 6.12 -2.90
N PRO A 73 10.64 5.00 -3.10
CA PRO A 73 9.21 5.04 -3.42
C PRO A 73 8.38 5.82 -2.40
N GLU A 74 8.75 5.78 -1.13
CA GLU A 74 8.03 6.47 -0.08
C GLU A 74 8.07 7.99 -0.25
N GLU A 75 9.07 8.52 -0.91
CA GLU A 75 9.17 9.95 -1.16
C GLU A 75 8.21 10.43 -2.23
N ASN A 76 7.62 9.50 -2.98
CA ASN A 76 6.64 9.83 -4.01
C ASN A 76 5.21 9.86 -3.47
N VAL A 77 5.04 9.61 -2.18
CA VAL A 77 3.72 9.69 -1.56
C VAL A 77 3.47 11.15 -1.22
N HIS A 78 2.74 11.83 -2.10
CA HIS A 78 2.52 13.26 -2.01
C HIS A 78 1.65 13.62 -0.80
N PRO A 79 1.91 14.76 -0.13
CA PRO A 79 1.09 15.17 1.01
C PRO A 79 -0.41 15.24 0.71
N ALA A 80 -0.78 15.69 -0.49
CA ALA A 80 -2.20 15.72 -0.87
C ALA A 80 -2.80 14.33 -0.91
N LYS A 81 -2.01 13.35 -1.35
CA LYS A 81 -2.45 11.96 -1.40
C LYS A 81 -2.63 11.41 0.01
N LEU A 82 -1.73 11.75 0.92
CA LEU A 82 -1.86 11.33 2.32
C LEU A 82 -3.09 11.92 2.98
N LYS A 83 -3.43 13.17 2.68
CA LYS A 83 -4.65 13.79 3.19
C LYS A 83 -5.89 13.07 2.69
N ARG A 84 -5.90 12.70 1.41
CA ARG A 84 -7.02 11.95 0.84
C ARG A 84 -7.13 10.57 1.46
N LEU A 85 -5.99 9.93 1.70
CA LEU A 85 -5.94 8.65 2.39
C LEU A 85 -6.52 8.75 3.79
N HIS A 86 -6.10 9.76 4.54
CA HIS A 86 -6.61 9.99 5.89
C HIS A 86 -8.14 10.17 5.88
N ARG A 87 -8.65 10.89 4.91
CA ARG A 87 -10.08 11.10 4.78
C ARG A 87 -10.83 9.80 4.48
N ALA A 88 -10.26 8.97 3.61
CA ALA A 88 -10.84 7.67 3.31
C ALA A 88 -10.81 6.77 4.54
N ILE A 89 -9.75 6.85 5.35
CA ILE A 89 -9.66 6.09 6.59
C ILE A 89 -10.75 6.49 7.56
N GLN A 90 -10.98 7.79 7.74
CA GLN A 90 -12.05 8.25 8.62
C GLN A 90 -13.41 7.71 8.15
N THR A 91 -13.64 7.72 6.85
CA THR A 91 -14.86 7.17 6.28
C THR A 91 -14.97 5.67 6.55
N TYR A 92 -13.87 4.93 6.37
CA TYR A 92 -13.86 3.50 6.63
C TYR A 92 -14.21 3.20 8.08
N LEU A 93 -13.61 3.92 9.01
CA LEU A 93 -13.85 3.70 10.44
C LEU A 93 -15.33 3.93 10.80
N LEU A 94 -15.94 4.95 10.22
CA LEU A 94 -17.34 5.24 10.45
C LEU A 94 -18.25 4.20 9.78
N ASP A 95 -18.00 3.90 8.52
CA ASP A 95 -18.86 2.97 7.77
C ASP A 95 -18.85 1.58 8.38
N ASN A 96 -17.74 1.16 8.93
CA ASN A 96 -17.58 -0.17 9.50
C ASN A 96 -17.76 -0.19 11.01
N LYS A 97 -18.18 0.96 11.58
CA LYS A 97 -18.48 1.08 13.02
C LYS A 97 -17.32 0.56 13.89
N VAL A 98 -16.10 0.93 13.52
CA VAL A 98 -14.91 0.50 14.26
C VAL A 98 -14.88 1.26 15.59
N PRO A 99 -14.80 0.54 16.73
CA PRO A 99 -14.74 1.21 18.03
C PRO A 99 -13.46 2.03 18.19
N GLU A 100 -13.55 3.13 18.94
CA GLU A 100 -12.40 3.97 19.22
C GLU A 100 -11.27 3.24 19.94
N SER A 101 -11.62 2.16 20.63
CA SER A 101 -10.62 1.34 21.34
C SER A 101 -9.73 0.53 20.41
N VAL A 102 -10.09 0.42 19.14
CA VAL A 102 -9.27 -0.32 18.17
C VAL A 102 -8.14 0.57 17.68
N ASP A 103 -6.92 0.11 17.87
CA ASP A 103 -5.75 0.82 17.34
C ASP A 103 -5.64 0.63 15.84
N TRP A 104 -5.06 1.61 15.17
CA TRP A 104 -4.77 1.50 13.75
C TRP A 104 -3.56 2.34 13.40
N GLN A 105 -2.96 2.01 12.26
CA GLN A 105 -1.82 2.76 11.75
C GLN A 105 -1.84 2.77 10.23
N ILE A 106 -1.06 3.67 9.66
CA ILE A 106 -0.88 3.77 8.22
C ILE A 106 0.52 3.27 7.87
N ASP A 107 0.59 2.34 6.95
CA ASP A 107 1.85 1.82 6.44
C ASP A 107 1.94 2.10 4.95
N VAL A 108 3.17 2.23 4.45
CA VAL A 108 3.44 2.29 3.02
C VAL A 108 4.19 1.03 2.64
N ALA A 109 3.65 0.30 1.69
CA ALA A 109 4.29 -0.90 1.17
C ALA A 109 4.96 -0.56 -0.15
N CYS A 110 6.28 -0.71 -0.19
CA CYS A 110 7.05 -0.51 -1.42
C CYS A 110 7.29 -1.89 -2.04
N VAL A 111 6.72 -2.11 -3.22
CA VAL A 111 6.80 -3.39 -3.90
C VAL A 111 7.68 -3.24 -5.13
N TYR A 112 8.76 -4.00 -5.16
CA TYR A 112 9.74 -4.01 -6.25
C TYR A 112 9.48 -5.24 -7.09
N LEU A 113 9.10 -5.03 -8.35
CA LEU A 113 8.72 -6.11 -9.26
C LEU A 113 9.79 -6.30 -10.33
N ASP A 114 10.21 -7.54 -10.52
CA ASP A 114 11.11 -7.91 -11.61
C ASP A 114 10.38 -8.88 -12.52
N PHE A 115 9.84 -8.36 -13.62
CA PHE A 115 9.03 -9.17 -14.53
C PHE A 115 9.88 -10.17 -15.30
N SER A 116 11.18 -9.91 -15.47
CA SER A 116 12.04 -10.83 -16.21
C SER A 116 12.33 -12.10 -15.42
N THR A 117 12.51 -11.97 -14.10
CA THR A 117 12.77 -13.12 -13.23
C THR A 117 11.53 -13.60 -12.50
N ARG A 118 10.42 -12.86 -12.61
CA ARG A 118 9.18 -13.12 -11.88
C ARG A 118 9.36 -13.11 -10.37
N LYS A 119 10.28 -12.28 -9.90
CA LYS A 119 10.52 -12.11 -8.47
C LYS A 119 9.99 -10.77 -8.00
N ALA A 120 9.65 -10.71 -6.74
CA ALA A 120 9.19 -9.48 -6.13
C ALA A 120 9.75 -9.36 -4.74
N ARG A 121 9.93 -8.11 -4.29
CA ARG A 121 10.39 -7.82 -2.96
C ARG A 121 9.48 -6.76 -2.36
N VAL A 122 9.09 -6.93 -1.09
CA VAL A 122 8.22 -5.99 -0.39
C VAL A 122 8.98 -5.42 0.79
N GLU A 123 8.94 -4.09 0.90
CA GLU A 123 9.45 -3.38 2.07
C GLU A 123 8.30 -2.59 2.67
N ILE A 124 8.10 -2.70 3.97
CA ILE A 124 7.04 -1.98 4.66
C ILE A 124 7.65 -0.83 5.47
N ILE A 125 7.15 0.37 5.23
CA ILE A 125 7.47 1.52 6.06
C ILE A 125 6.30 1.70 7.00
N GLU A 126 6.54 1.41 8.27
CA GLU A 126 5.47 1.34 9.25
C GLU A 126 5.16 2.67 9.88
N ASN A 127 3.88 2.83 10.22
CA ASN A 127 3.41 3.93 11.04
C ASN A 127 3.78 5.31 10.50
N VAL A 128 3.39 5.53 9.26
CA VAL A 128 3.61 6.82 8.59
C VAL A 128 2.71 7.87 9.25
N ILE A 129 3.29 9.00 9.61
CA ILE A 129 2.58 10.08 10.26
C ILE A 129 2.14 11.11 9.22
N LEU A 130 0.88 11.52 9.29
CA LEU A 130 0.30 12.49 8.38
C LEU A 130 0.40 13.92 8.93
#